data_5417d12907201b7a1886a37003920339
#
_entry.id   5417d12907201b7a1886a37003920339
#
_cell.length_a   1.000
_cell.length_b   1.000
_cell.length_c   1.000
_cell.angle_alpha   90.00
_cell.angle_beta   90.00
_cell.angle_gamma   90.00
#
_symmetry.space_group_name_H-M   'P 1'
#
loop_
_entity.id
_entity.type
_entity.pdbx_description
1 polymer ?
#
loop_
_entity_poly.entity_id
_entity_poly.type
_entity_poly.pdbx_seq_one_letter_code
_entity_poly.pdbx_strand_id
1 'polypeptide(L)'
;TCVXNLGNLLHLDLSNNNLEGQVPGWLSQRQQVMLSQNSFNSFEKSWEVFEETNMEALDLRSNSFQGTFPYWICKLRSLRFLDVSDNRFTGSIPQCLKNATVSLTYLVLRNNSFSGILPNIFFNATQLISLDVSHNQLEGKVPKSLINCKAMQLLNMESNRFEDEFPSWLGSLPSLKIFILRSNQFYGPLYHNNRLSIGFQALKVIDLSNNHFSGSLPSFYFSNWHEMTTLTGNYDDSYMEYYVYYAAVYYNSMEMVNKGVNTEFERIRQDFRAIDFSRNNFCGSIPESIGLLKELHLLNVSGNTFTSNIPQSLKNLTKLETLDLSWNQLSGQIPGGLASLSFLSTMDFSHNNLQGPIPRSTQFQSQNCSSFMDNHKLYGLEEICRETDHAPNPTPQAYEDLFEREERVINWIAAAIAYGPGVFCGLVIGHIFVSQKHKWLTERHLL
;
A
#
# COMPACT_ATOMS: atom_id res chain seq x y z
N THR A 1 37.15 -14.42 4.00
CA THR A 1 38.54 -14.13 3.60
C THR A 1 38.93 -14.62 2.21
N CYS A 2 38.10 -15.40 1.51
CA CYS A 2 38.43 -15.92 0.18
C CYS A 2 37.97 -15.04 -0.99
N VAL A 3 37.33 -13.97 -0.72
CA VAL A 3 36.64 -13.17 -1.75
C VAL A 3 37.34 -11.85 -2.18
N UNK A 4 38.32 -11.63 -1.76
CA UNK A 4 38.96 -10.47 -1.97
C UNK A 4 39.60 -10.29 -3.26
N ASN A 5 39.83 -11.30 -3.73
CA ASN A 5 40.62 -11.22 -4.99
C ASN A 5 39.75 -11.32 -6.26
N LEU A 6 38.46 -10.99 -6.19
CA LEU A 6 37.56 -11.01 -7.35
C LEU A 6 37.52 -9.63 -8.04
N GLY A 7 38.68 -9.12 -8.46
CA GLY A 7 38.80 -7.78 -9.08
C GLY A 7 37.93 -7.59 -10.31
N ASN A 8 37.63 -8.65 -11.05
CA ASN A 8 36.83 -8.63 -12.26
C ASN A 8 35.34 -8.91 -12.03
N LEU A 9 34.92 -9.13 -10.78
CA LEU A 9 33.50 -9.36 -10.45
C LEU A 9 32.73 -8.03 -10.55
N LEU A 10 31.85 -7.93 -11.53
CA LEU A 10 31.00 -6.75 -11.72
C LEU A 10 29.64 -6.88 -11.03
N HIS A 11 29.11 -8.08 -11.00
CA HIS A 11 27.77 -8.39 -10.50
C HIS A 11 27.85 -9.40 -9.37
N LEU A 12 27.19 -9.09 -8.26
CA LEU A 12 27.13 -10.00 -7.12
C LEU A 12 25.71 -10.05 -6.59
N ASP A 13 25.18 -11.28 -6.53
CA ASP A 13 23.88 -11.56 -5.92
C ASP A 13 24.09 -12.49 -4.73
N LEU A 14 23.81 -11.96 -3.54
CA LEU A 14 23.83 -12.69 -2.26
C LEU A 14 22.43 -12.71 -1.64
N SER A 15 21.41 -12.39 -2.41
CA SER A 15 20.04 -12.30 -1.90
C SER A 15 19.53 -13.65 -1.37
N ASN A 16 18.54 -13.57 -0.49
CA ASN A 16 17.84 -14.72 0.07
C ASN A 16 18.81 -15.69 0.80
N ASN A 17 19.60 -15.12 1.74
CA ASN A 17 20.54 -15.86 2.57
C ASN A 17 20.39 -15.46 4.05
N ASN A 18 21.25 -15.99 4.92
CA ASN A 18 21.27 -15.65 6.34
C ASN A 18 22.50 -14.80 6.73
N LEU A 19 22.98 -13.98 5.80
CA LEU A 19 24.16 -13.16 6.03
C LEU A 19 23.82 -12.01 7.00
N GLU A 20 24.73 -11.73 7.94
CA GLU A 20 24.52 -10.74 8.99
C GLU A 20 25.74 -9.81 9.17
N GLY A 21 25.54 -8.75 9.93
CA GLY A 21 26.61 -7.81 10.27
C GLY A 21 26.75 -6.70 9.25
N GLN A 22 27.99 -6.31 8.95
CA GLN A 22 28.31 -5.18 8.08
C GLN A 22 28.58 -5.64 6.64
N VAL A 23 28.07 -4.85 5.69
CA VAL A 23 28.36 -5.09 4.28
C VAL A 23 29.83 -4.74 4.03
N PRO A 24 30.62 -5.66 3.45
CA PRO A 24 32.05 -5.41 3.23
C PRO A 24 32.33 -4.28 2.25
N GLY A 25 33.34 -3.45 2.55
CA GLY A 25 33.68 -2.25 1.77
C GLY A 25 34.07 -2.51 0.32
N TRP A 26 34.66 -3.68 0.02
CA TRP A 26 35.08 -4.01 -1.36
C TRP A 26 33.90 -4.12 -2.35
N LEU A 27 32.66 -4.30 -1.83
CA LEU A 27 31.46 -4.33 -2.67
C LEU A 27 31.11 -2.96 -3.26
N SER A 28 31.60 -1.86 -2.69
CA SER A 28 31.27 -0.52 -3.15
C SER A 28 31.69 -0.24 -4.59
N GLN A 29 32.62 -1.04 -5.13
CA GLN A 29 33.16 -0.88 -6.50
C GLN A 29 32.46 -1.80 -7.52
N ARG A 30 31.40 -2.47 -7.14
CA ARG A 30 30.67 -3.39 -8.04
C ARG A 30 29.60 -2.63 -8.82
N GLN A 31 29.31 -3.12 -10.01
CA GLN A 31 28.28 -2.54 -10.86
C GLN A 31 26.88 -2.90 -10.35
N GLN A 32 26.71 -4.11 -9.85
CA GLN A 32 25.43 -4.57 -9.26
C GLN A 32 25.69 -5.29 -7.95
N VAL A 33 24.94 -4.88 -6.91
CA VAL A 33 25.03 -5.44 -5.56
C VAL A 33 23.61 -5.76 -5.10
N MET A 34 23.30 -7.06 -5.05
CA MET A 34 21.99 -7.58 -4.63
C MET A 34 22.16 -8.29 -3.30
N LEU A 35 21.65 -7.68 -2.23
CA LEU A 35 21.79 -8.17 -0.84
C LEU A 35 20.45 -8.44 -0.17
N SER A 36 19.36 -8.41 -0.93
CA SER A 36 18.01 -8.48 -0.35
C SER A 36 17.77 -9.78 0.43
N GLN A 37 16.83 -9.72 1.39
CA GLN A 37 16.43 -10.86 2.21
C GLN A 37 17.63 -11.50 2.94
N ASN A 38 18.27 -10.70 3.80
CA ASN A 38 19.38 -11.09 4.66
C ASN A 38 19.22 -10.39 6.03
N SER A 39 20.29 -10.37 6.84
CA SER A 39 20.29 -9.70 8.14
C SER A 39 21.39 -8.63 8.27
N PHE A 40 21.79 -8.02 7.15
CA PHE A 40 22.78 -6.92 7.18
C PHE A 40 22.22 -5.73 7.93
N ASN A 41 23.08 -5.03 8.70
CA ASN A 41 22.64 -3.92 9.55
C ASN A 41 23.35 -2.59 9.26
N SER A 42 24.49 -2.60 8.58
CA SER A 42 25.31 -1.41 8.33
C SER A 42 26.34 -1.69 7.23
N PHE A 43 27.11 -0.66 6.89
CA PHE A 43 28.23 -0.77 5.96
C PHE A 43 29.56 -0.64 6.73
N GLU A 44 30.58 -1.38 6.33
CA GLU A 44 31.93 -1.23 6.90
C GLU A 44 32.46 0.19 6.67
N LYS A 45 33.36 0.64 7.53
CA LYS A 45 34.06 1.94 7.37
C LYS A 45 34.81 2.03 6.04
N SER A 46 35.25 0.90 5.51
CA SER A 46 35.94 0.77 4.22
C SER A 46 35.00 0.93 3.02
N TRP A 47 33.68 1.04 3.24
CA TRP A 47 32.72 1.29 2.16
C TRP A 47 32.91 2.71 1.63
N GLU A 48 33.59 2.84 0.51
CA GLU A 48 33.87 4.12 -0.12
C GLU A 48 33.28 4.17 -1.52
N VAL A 49 32.62 5.28 -1.82
CA VAL A 49 32.01 5.55 -3.12
C VAL A 49 32.63 6.82 -3.67
N PHE A 50 33.20 6.73 -4.85
CA PHE A 50 33.79 7.84 -5.59
C PHE A 50 32.85 8.31 -6.69
N GLU A 51 33.08 9.47 -7.25
CA GLU A 51 32.25 10.00 -8.35
C GLU A 51 32.31 9.10 -9.60
N GLU A 52 33.38 8.38 -9.79
CA GLU A 52 33.62 7.45 -10.90
C GLU A 52 33.03 6.06 -10.62
N THR A 53 32.47 5.81 -9.44
CA THR A 53 31.87 4.52 -9.13
C THR A 53 30.68 4.25 -10.06
N ASN A 54 30.77 3.18 -10.82
CA ASN A 54 29.80 2.84 -11.86
C ASN A 54 28.76 1.81 -11.34
N MET A 55 28.22 2.04 -10.13
CA MET A 55 27.17 1.17 -9.58
C MET A 55 25.84 1.52 -10.27
N GLU A 56 25.21 0.52 -10.86
CA GLU A 56 23.95 0.66 -11.58
C GLU A 56 22.78 0.09 -10.82
N ALA A 57 23.00 -0.90 -9.93
CA ALA A 57 21.93 -1.51 -9.15
C ALA A 57 22.38 -1.79 -7.71
N LEU A 58 21.54 -1.39 -6.78
CA LEU A 58 21.73 -1.65 -5.35
C LEU A 58 20.42 -2.10 -4.73
N ASP A 59 20.36 -3.38 -4.34
CA ASP A 59 19.20 -3.98 -3.67
C ASP A 59 19.56 -4.31 -2.21
N LEU A 60 19.03 -3.54 -1.29
CA LEU A 60 19.20 -3.73 0.16
C LEU A 60 17.90 -4.21 0.84
N ARG A 61 16.87 -4.54 0.07
CA ARG A 61 15.52 -4.84 0.55
C ARG A 61 15.53 -5.96 1.58
N SER A 62 14.63 -5.83 2.58
CA SER A 62 14.38 -6.85 3.62
C SER A 62 15.67 -7.23 4.35
N ASN A 63 16.21 -6.24 5.06
CA ASN A 63 17.40 -6.37 5.90
C ASN A 63 17.17 -5.66 7.24
N SER A 64 18.24 -5.38 7.99
CA SER A 64 18.17 -4.69 9.28
C SER A 64 18.93 -3.36 9.27
N PHE A 65 19.13 -2.75 8.09
CA PHE A 65 19.82 -1.46 8.00
C PHE A 65 19.07 -0.39 8.79
N GLN A 66 19.82 0.46 9.51
CA GLN A 66 19.26 1.47 10.41
C GLN A 66 20.03 2.79 10.33
N GLY A 67 19.48 3.83 10.95
CA GLY A 67 20.04 5.16 10.90
C GLY A 67 19.55 5.96 9.71
N THR A 68 20.25 7.04 9.37
CA THR A 68 19.82 7.94 8.30
C THR A 68 20.18 7.39 6.91
N PHE A 69 19.48 7.91 5.90
CA PHE A 69 19.76 7.57 4.49
C PHE A 69 21.27 7.70 4.19
N PRO A 70 21.90 6.68 3.59
CA PRO A 70 23.36 6.74 3.34
C PRO A 70 23.70 7.77 2.27
N TYR A 71 24.31 8.89 2.69
CA TYR A 71 24.61 10.02 1.81
C TYR A 71 25.55 9.69 0.64
N TRP A 72 26.36 8.62 0.75
CA TRP A 72 27.21 8.19 -0.35
C TRP A 72 26.42 7.77 -1.60
N ILE A 73 25.16 7.34 -1.42
CA ILE A 73 24.27 7.00 -2.56
C ILE A 73 24.11 8.21 -3.49
N CYS A 74 24.16 9.43 -2.95
CA CYS A 74 24.05 10.66 -3.72
C CYS A 74 25.20 10.87 -4.74
N LYS A 75 26.30 10.13 -4.60
CA LYS A 75 27.45 10.18 -5.54
C LYS A 75 27.27 9.23 -6.73
N LEU A 76 26.35 8.28 -6.63
CA LEU A 76 26.14 7.22 -7.64
C LEU A 76 25.33 7.76 -8.82
N ARG A 77 26.03 8.36 -9.78
CA ARG A 77 25.38 9.00 -10.94
C ARG A 77 24.91 8.00 -12.01
N SER A 78 25.37 6.75 -11.95
CA SER A 78 24.98 5.69 -12.87
C SER A 78 23.86 4.81 -12.33
N LEU A 79 23.39 5.08 -11.10
CA LEU A 79 22.46 4.22 -10.40
C LEU A 79 21.07 4.24 -11.07
N ARG A 80 20.63 3.08 -11.54
CA ARG A 80 19.33 2.89 -12.21
C ARG A 80 18.30 2.24 -11.31
N PHE A 81 18.76 1.37 -10.40
CA PHE A 81 17.88 0.64 -9.49
C PHE A 81 18.36 0.83 -8.06
N LEU A 82 17.48 1.35 -7.22
CA LEU A 82 17.71 1.49 -5.78
C LEU A 82 16.50 0.97 -5.01
N ASP A 83 16.69 -0.13 -4.28
CA ASP A 83 15.67 -0.65 -3.38
C ASP A 83 16.26 -0.76 -1.97
N VAL A 84 15.75 0.07 -1.05
CA VAL A 84 16.11 0.03 0.37
C VAL A 84 14.90 -0.34 1.23
N SER A 85 13.86 -0.91 0.62
CA SER A 85 12.61 -1.22 1.32
C SER A 85 12.79 -2.25 2.43
N ASP A 86 11.80 -2.30 3.32
CA ASP A 86 11.74 -3.28 4.42
C ASP A 86 13.01 -3.26 5.26
N ASN A 87 13.33 -2.06 5.78
CA ASN A 87 14.49 -1.81 6.63
C ASN A 87 14.09 -0.89 7.80
N ARG A 88 15.09 -0.36 8.52
CA ARG A 88 14.86 0.52 9.68
C ARG A 88 15.50 1.90 9.48
N PHE A 89 15.57 2.37 8.22
CA PHE A 89 16.11 3.70 7.94
C PHE A 89 15.20 4.78 8.52
N THR A 90 15.81 5.87 9.01
CA THR A 90 15.12 6.99 9.68
C THR A 90 15.57 8.32 9.10
N GLY A 91 14.94 9.41 9.58
CA GLY A 91 15.29 10.77 9.18
C GLY A 91 14.77 11.13 7.79
N SER A 92 15.28 12.20 7.23
CA SER A 92 14.75 12.75 5.97
C SER A 92 15.47 12.17 4.74
N ILE A 93 14.72 12.11 3.64
CA ILE A 93 15.29 11.82 2.31
C ILE A 93 16.14 13.03 1.89
N PRO A 94 17.43 12.85 1.59
CA PRO A 94 18.31 14.01 1.40
C PRO A 94 18.13 14.67 0.04
N GLN A 95 18.27 16.00 0.00
CA GLN A 95 18.22 16.80 -1.23
C GLN A 95 19.29 16.38 -2.26
N CYS A 96 20.44 15.87 -1.80
CA CYS A 96 21.51 15.46 -2.71
C CYS A 96 21.13 14.26 -3.59
N LEU A 97 20.07 13.52 -3.23
CA LEU A 97 19.57 12.39 -4.03
C LEU A 97 19.17 12.84 -5.46
N LYS A 98 18.94 14.14 -5.67
CA LYS A 98 18.70 14.73 -7.00
C LYS A 98 19.79 14.37 -8.01
N ASN A 99 21.01 14.09 -7.55
CA ASN A 99 22.12 13.71 -8.44
C ASN A 99 21.93 12.29 -9.00
N ALA A 100 21.41 11.38 -8.19
CA ALA A 100 21.13 10.00 -8.59
C ALA A 100 19.81 9.89 -9.38
N THR A 101 18.80 10.73 -9.07
CA THR A 101 17.49 10.64 -9.74
C THR A 101 17.56 10.85 -11.26
N VAL A 102 18.62 11.44 -11.78
CA VAL A 102 18.82 11.65 -13.22
C VAL A 102 18.86 10.30 -13.97
N SER A 103 19.50 9.30 -13.40
CA SER A 103 19.68 7.97 -14.01
C SER A 103 18.69 6.93 -13.48
N LEU A 104 18.10 7.16 -12.29
CA LEU A 104 17.23 6.18 -11.65
C LEU A 104 15.99 5.86 -12.50
N THR A 105 15.75 4.58 -12.67
CA THR A 105 14.50 4.01 -13.22
C THR A 105 13.60 3.52 -12.10
N TYR A 106 14.16 3.02 -11.00
CA TYR A 106 13.41 2.51 -9.84
C TYR A 106 13.97 3.10 -8.55
N LEU A 107 13.09 3.70 -7.77
CA LEU A 107 13.40 4.21 -6.43
C LEU A 107 12.37 3.66 -5.45
N VAL A 108 12.78 2.68 -4.63
CA VAL A 108 11.89 2.00 -3.68
C VAL A 108 12.42 2.23 -2.28
N LEU A 109 11.64 3.01 -1.51
CA LEU A 109 11.97 3.37 -0.11
C LEU A 109 10.93 2.81 0.87
N ARG A 110 10.02 1.96 0.41
CA ARG A 110 8.87 1.41 1.11
C ARG A 110 9.26 0.79 2.46
N ASN A 111 8.34 0.89 3.43
CA ASN A 111 8.41 0.21 4.74
C ASN A 111 9.72 0.51 5.45
N ASN A 112 9.86 1.78 5.84
CA ASN A 112 10.96 2.32 6.63
C ASN A 112 10.41 3.35 7.63
N SER A 113 11.27 4.15 8.25
CA SER A 113 10.86 5.23 9.14
C SER A 113 11.33 6.60 8.63
N PHE A 114 11.35 6.78 7.31
CA PHE A 114 11.69 8.09 6.72
C PHE A 114 10.62 9.12 7.10
N SER A 115 11.06 10.33 7.42
CA SER A 115 10.20 11.41 7.93
C SER A 115 10.52 12.76 7.27
N GLY A 116 9.69 13.77 7.56
CA GLY A 116 9.79 15.07 6.92
C GLY A 116 9.24 15.05 5.50
N ILE A 117 9.57 16.05 4.71
CA ILE A 117 9.01 16.20 3.37
C ILE A 117 9.72 15.31 2.34
N LEU A 118 8.96 14.82 1.36
CA LEU A 118 9.55 14.24 0.15
C LEU A 118 10.16 15.38 -0.66
N PRO A 119 11.48 15.44 -0.82
CA PRO A 119 12.10 16.62 -1.39
C PRO A 119 11.83 16.78 -2.89
N ASN A 120 11.91 18.02 -3.36
CA ASN A 120 11.62 18.38 -4.76
C ASN A 120 12.84 18.10 -5.65
N ILE A 121 13.16 16.82 -5.85
CA ILE A 121 14.43 16.33 -6.46
C ILE A 121 14.25 15.70 -7.85
N PHE A 122 13.04 15.71 -8.42
CA PHE A 122 12.73 14.95 -9.64
C PHE A 122 12.78 15.79 -10.93
N PHE A 123 13.46 16.94 -10.90
CA PHE A 123 13.50 17.86 -12.04
C PHE A 123 14.05 17.22 -13.33
N ASN A 124 15.00 16.33 -13.21
CA ASN A 124 15.65 15.66 -14.34
C ASN A 124 15.41 14.14 -14.36
N ALA A 125 14.44 13.66 -13.58
CA ALA A 125 14.16 12.23 -13.41
C ALA A 125 13.26 11.69 -14.55
N THR A 126 13.66 11.96 -15.80
CA THR A 126 12.85 11.61 -16.99
C THR A 126 12.76 10.11 -17.23
N GLN A 127 13.69 9.33 -16.68
CA GLN A 127 13.76 7.87 -16.83
C GLN A 127 13.05 7.12 -15.70
N LEU A 128 12.58 7.82 -14.64
CA LEU A 128 11.99 7.18 -13.46
C LEU A 128 10.66 6.52 -13.82
N ILE A 129 10.61 5.20 -13.72
CA ILE A 129 9.46 4.37 -14.03
C ILE A 129 8.62 4.09 -12.79
N SER A 130 9.29 3.86 -11.65
CA SER A 130 8.61 3.51 -10.40
C SER A 130 9.18 4.30 -9.23
N LEU A 131 8.27 4.92 -8.47
CA LEU A 131 8.57 5.56 -7.20
C LEU A 131 7.64 4.99 -6.14
N ASP A 132 8.20 4.27 -5.17
CA ASP A 132 7.46 3.76 -4.03
C ASP A 132 8.07 4.28 -2.74
N VAL A 133 7.33 5.16 -2.07
CA VAL A 133 7.70 5.72 -0.77
C VAL A 133 6.70 5.30 0.32
N SER A 134 5.91 4.27 0.07
CA SER A 134 4.83 3.84 0.95
C SER A 134 5.34 3.36 2.31
N HIS A 135 4.43 3.35 3.30
CA HIS A 135 4.70 2.86 4.67
C HIS A 135 5.92 3.56 5.28
N ASN A 136 5.82 4.90 5.41
CA ASN A 136 6.82 5.75 6.02
C ASN A 136 6.12 6.83 6.88
N GLN A 137 6.85 7.87 7.28
CA GLN A 137 6.31 8.99 8.05
C GLN A 137 6.49 10.31 7.30
N LEU A 138 6.47 10.24 5.96
CA LEU A 138 6.66 11.42 5.10
C LEU A 138 5.42 12.32 5.19
N GLU A 139 5.65 13.63 5.13
CA GLU A 139 4.61 14.63 5.33
C GLU A 139 4.68 15.77 4.31
N GLY A 140 3.75 16.72 4.43
CA GLY A 140 3.71 17.89 3.55
C GLY A 140 3.14 17.58 2.18
N LYS A 141 3.58 18.31 1.17
CA LYS A 141 2.98 18.31 -0.17
C LYS A 141 3.70 17.39 -1.15
N VAL A 142 2.97 16.95 -2.17
CA VAL A 142 3.50 16.18 -3.30
C VAL A 142 4.47 17.07 -4.09
N PRO A 143 5.73 16.66 -4.28
CA PRO A 143 6.72 17.53 -4.96
C PRO A 143 6.37 17.76 -6.43
N LYS A 144 6.24 19.03 -6.81
CA LYS A 144 5.83 19.42 -8.17
C LYS A 144 6.80 18.94 -9.25
N SER A 145 8.06 18.69 -8.92
CA SER A 145 9.05 18.17 -9.89
C SER A 145 8.69 16.80 -10.44
N LEU A 146 7.78 16.03 -9.79
CA LEU A 146 7.28 14.75 -10.32
C LEU A 146 6.64 14.88 -11.71
N ILE A 147 6.18 16.07 -12.10
CA ILE A 147 5.62 16.30 -13.44
C ILE A 147 6.62 16.03 -14.57
N ASN A 148 7.93 16.00 -14.24
CA ASN A 148 8.99 15.73 -15.20
C ASN A 148 9.28 14.24 -15.40
N CYS A 149 8.71 13.37 -14.57
CA CYS A 149 8.93 11.93 -14.65
C CYS A 149 8.07 11.31 -15.75
N LYS A 150 8.37 11.61 -17.01
CA LYS A 150 7.52 11.23 -18.16
C LYS A 150 7.41 9.71 -18.38
N ALA A 151 8.42 8.95 -17.89
CA ALA A 151 8.40 7.49 -17.98
C ALA A 151 7.61 6.82 -16.83
N MET A 152 7.16 7.60 -15.82
CA MET A 152 6.57 7.05 -14.59
C MET A 152 5.32 6.21 -14.87
N GLN A 153 5.36 4.96 -14.44
CA GLN A 153 4.24 4.03 -14.53
C GLN A 153 3.62 3.73 -13.18
N LEU A 154 4.39 3.80 -12.09
CA LEU A 154 3.91 3.57 -10.74
C LEU A 154 4.33 4.70 -9.82
N LEU A 155 3.36 5.26 -9.09
CA LEU A 155 3.59 6.19 -7.98
C LEU A 155 2.81 5.69 -6.78
N ASN A 156 3.54 5.20 -5.76
CA ASN A 156 2.94 4.71 -4.52
C ASN A 156 3.41 5.57 -3.34
N MET A 157 2.45 6.27 -2.73
CA MET A 157 2.68 7.13 -1.56
C MET A 157 1.86 6.67 -0.35
N GLU A 158 1.34 5.45 -0.38
CA GLU A 158 0.45 4.86 0.63
C GLU A 158 1.04 4.95 2.04
N SER A 159 0.16 5.08 3.03
CA SER A 159 0.50 4.95 4.46
C SER A 159 1.64 5.88 4.86
N ASN A 160 1.36 7.18 4.74
CA ASN A 160 2.24 8.28 5.10
C ASN A 160 1.41 9.39 5.78
N ARG A 161 1.97 10.61 5.88
CA ARG A 161 1.30 11.79 6.47
C ARG A 161 1.18 12.94 5.49
N PHE A 162 1.14 12.64 4.18
CA PHE A 162 1.02 13.69 3.14
C PHE A 162 -0.27 14.48 3.34
N GLU A 163 -0.19 15.81 3.29
CA GLU A 163 -1.33 16.72 3.42
C GLU A 163 -1.32 17.68 2.23
N ASP A 164 -2.14 17.41 1.21
CA ASP A 164 -2.20 18.21 -0.01
C ASP A 164 -3.58 18.03 -0.67
N GLU A 165 -3.87 18.88 -1.64
CA GLU A 165 -4.99 18.68 -2.54
C GLU A 165 -4.66 17.56 -3.55
N PHE A 166 -5.69 17.01 -4.18
CA PHE A 166 -5.48 15.98 -5.21
C PHE A 166 -4.53 16.51 -6.30
N PRO A 167 -3.40 15.83 -6.56
CA PRO A 167 -2.43 16.32 -7.52
C PRO A 167 -2.86 16.01 -8.96
N SER A 168 -3.96 16.64 -9.41
CA SER A 168 -4.57 16.43 -10.73
C SER A 168 -3.61 16.70 -11.89
N TRP A 169 -2.58 17.53 -11.65
CA TRP A 169 -1.52 17.84 -12.64
C TRP A 169 -0.68 16.60 -13.01
N LEU A 170 -0.64 15.57 -12.16
CA LEU A 170 0.00 14.28 -12.50
C LEU A 170 -0.73 13.55 -13.62
N GLY A 171 -1.97 13.92 -13.90
CA GLY A 171 -2.70 13.40 -15.06
C GLY A 171 -2.04 13.69 -16.41
N SER A 172 -1.11 14.66 -16.47
CA SER A 172 -0.31 14.94 -17.66
C SER A 172 0.83 13.94 -17.90
N LEU A 173 1.06 13.00 -16.95
CA LEU A 173 2.05 11.94 -17.13
C LEU A 173 1.49 10.88 -18.09
N PRO A 174 2.12 10.69 -19.25
CA PRO A 174 1.52 9.85 -20.30
C PRO A 174 1.54 8.36 -19.98
N SER A 175 2.39 7.93 -19.07
CA SER A 175 2.65 6.52 -18.79
C SER A 175 2.14 6.06 -17.42
N LEU A 176 1.52 6.94 -16.61
CA LEU A 176 1.13 6.64 -15.23
C LEU A 176 -0.03 5.63 -15.21
N LYS A 177 0.27 4.41 -14.78
CA LYS A 177 -0.66 3.28 -14.75
C LYS A 177 -1.21 3.00 -13.36
N ILE A 178 -0.38 3.15 -12.33
CA ILE A 178 -0.72 2.83 -10.95
C ILE A 178 -0.46 4.06 -10.10
N PHE A 179 -1.52 4.54 -9.44
CA PHE A 179 -1.47 5.76 -8.64
C PHE A 179 -2.14 5.50 -7.30
N ILE A 180 -1.34 5.44 -6.23
CA ILE A 180 -1.79 5.08 -4.89
C ILE A 180 -1.44 6.20 -3.91
N LEU A 181 -2.48 6.79 -3.30
CA LEU A 181 -2.39 7.81 -2.25
C LEU A 181 -3.05 7.35 -0.94
N ARG A 182 -3.46 6.12 -0.86
CA ARG A 182 -4.21 5.50 0.25
C ARG A 182 -3.57 5.84 1.61
N SER A 183 -4.44 6.03 2.64
CA SER A 183 -4.02 6.20 4.05
C SER A 183 -3.04 7.35 4.22
N ASN A 184 -3.53 8.55 3.92
CA ASN A 184 -2.84 9.82 4.06
C ASN A 184 -3.81 10.90 4.58
N GLN A 185 -3.46 12.18 4.44
CA GLN A 185 -4.30 13.31 4.85
C GLN A 185 -4.66 14.21 3.65
N PHE A 186 -4.75 13.63 2.45
CA PHE A 186 -5.15 14.37 1.25
C PHE A 186 -6.60 14.87 1.39
N TYR A 187 -6.89 16.07 0.85
CA TYR A 187 -8.19 16.72 1.04
C TYR A 187 -8.68 17.42 -0.22
N GLY A 188 -9.91 17.94 -0.15
CA GLY A 188 -10.52 18.74 -1.21
C GLY A 188 -11.05 17.88 -2.37
N PRO A 189 -11.54 18.52 -3.44
CA PRO A 189 -12.11 17.81 -4.58
C PRO A 189 -11.04 17.25 -5.52
N LEU A 190 -11.41 16.24 -6.30
CA LEU A 190 -10.50 15.66 -7.30
C LEU A 190 -10.24 16.60 -8.49
N TYR A 191 -10.99 17.68 -8.60
CA TYR A 191 -10.93 18.58 -9.76
C TYR A 191 -10.93 20.03 -9.32
N HIS A 192 -10.00 20.79 -9.86
CA HIS A 192 -9.96 22.24 -9.80
C HIS A 192 -10.17 22.79 -11.20
N ASN A 193 -10.88 23.89 -11.31
CA ASN A 193 -11.42 24.46 -12.57
C ASN A 193 -10.35 24.98 -13.55
N ASN A 194 -9.25 24.27 -13.69
CA ASN A 194 -8.20 24.59 -14.67
C ASN A 194 -8.36 23.67 -15.89
N ARG A 195 -8.68 24.26 -17.01
CA ARG A 195 -9.04 23.62 -18.29
C ARG A 195 -8.00 22.65 -18.89
N LEU A 196 -6.90 22.36 -18.18
CA LEU A 196 -5.74 21.65 -18.76
C LEU A 196 -5.55 20.21 -18.26
N SER A 197 -6.42 19.70 -17.39
CA SER A 197 -6.20 18.36 -16.84
C SER A 197 -7.21 17.32 -17.34
N ILE A 198 -7.25 17.11 -18.64
CA ILE A 198 -7.79 15.88 -19.21
C ILE A 198 -6.64 14.88 -19.10
N GLY A 199 -6.59 14.13 -18.02
CA GLY A 199 -5.42 13.33 -17.73
C GLY A 199 -5.71 11.91 -17.32
N PHE A 200 -4.63 11.23 -16.96
CA PHE A 200 -4.63 9.85 -16.49
C PHE A 200 -5.09 8.85 -17.57
N GLN A 201 -4.70 9.08 -18.83
CA GLN A 201 -5.14 8.25 -19.95
C GLN A 201 -4.65 6.79 -19.85
N ALA A 202 -3.47 6.58 -19.27
CA ALA A 202 -2.86 5.25 -19.11
C ALA A 202 -3.26 4.55 -17.80
N LEU A 203 -4.13 5.19 -16.99
CA LEU A 203 -4.40 4.74 -15.62
C LEU A 203 -5.14 3.40 -15.61
N LYS A 204 -4.59 2.47 -14.83
CA LYS A 204 -5.14 1.11 -14.62
C LYS A 204 -5.62 0.91 -13.18
N VAL A 205 -4.89 1.46 -12.22
CA VAL A 205 -5.22 1.34 -10.79
C VAL A 205 -5.12 2.71 -10.15
N ILE A 206 -6.17 3.09 -9.42
CA ILE A 206 -6.15 4.27 -8.57
C ILE A 206 -6.73 3.92 -7.20
N ASP A 207 -5.95 4.19 -6.14
CA ASP A 207 -6.39 4.02 -4.76
C ASP A 207 -6.21 5.34 -4.00
N LEU A 208 -7.33 5.98 -3.67
CA LEU A 208 -7.38 7.20 -2.89
C LEU A 208 -7.99 6.96 -1.50
N SER A 209 -8.17 5.71 -1.12
CA SER A 209 -8.94 5.34 0.07
C SER A 209 -8.30 5.86 1.36
N ASN A 210 -9.14 6.01 2.38
CA ASN A 210 -8.72 6.43 3.71
C ASN A 210 -7.95 7.77 3.68
N ASN A 211 -8.66 8.81 3.22
CA ASN A 211 -8.19 10.19 3.12
C ASN A 211 -9.33 11.16 3.48
N HIS A 212 -9.17 12.44 3.19
CA HIS A 212 -10.19 13.46 3.44
C HIS A 212 -10.70 14.12 2.16
N PHE A 213 -10.60 13.42 1.02
CA PHE A 213 -11.11 13.94 -0.25
C PHE A 213 -12.62 14.22 -0.16
N SER A 214 -13.10 15.23 -0.88
CA SER A 214 -14.49 15.69 -0.76
C SER A 214 -15.04 16.11 -2.13
N GLY A 215 -16.30 16.55 -2.13
CA GLY A 215 -16.98 16.97 -3.35
C GLY A 215 -17.47 15.82 -4.21
N SER A 216 -17.97 16.11 -5.39
CA SER A 216 -18.54 15.11 -6.30
C SER A 216 -17.47 14.50 -7.21
N LEU A 217 -17.71 13.28 -7.64
CA LEU A 217 -16.81 12.62 -8.61
C LEU A 217 -16.94 13.28 -9.98
N PRO A 218 -15.84 13.71 -10.59
CA PRO A 218 -15.90 14.37 -11.90
C PRO A 218 -16.18 13.36 -13.03
N SER A 219 -17.35 13.46 -13.62
CA SER A 219 -17.83 12.52 -14.63
C SER A 219 -16.89 12.39 -15.84
N PHE A 220 -16.19 13.48 -16.19
CA PHE A 220 -15.30 13.52 -17.36
C PHE A 220 -14.03 12.67 -17.14
N TYR A 221 -13.61 12.37 -15.92
CA TYR A 221 -12.47 11.48 -15.69
C TYR A 221 -12.76 10.10 -16.29
N PHE A 222 -13.93 9.55 -16.03
CA PHE A 222 -14.27 8.18 -16.46
C PHE A 222 -14.35 8.02 -17.97
N SER A 223 -14.63 9.10 -18.71
CA SER A 223 -14.58 9.07 -20.19
C SER A 223 -13.16 9.19 -20.74
N ASN A 224 -12.18 9.60 -19.91
CA ASN A 224 -10.80 9.81 -20.35
C ASN A 224 -9.83 8.73 -19.87
N TRP A 225 -10.25 7.82 -18.99
CA TRP A 225 -9.41 6.73 -18.50
C TRP A 225 -9.43 5.56 -19.51
N HIS A 226 -8.73 5.76 -20.63
CA HIS A 226 -8.82 4.87 -21.80
C HIS A 226 -8.46 3.42 -21.50
N GLU A 227 -7.43 3.18 -20.64
CA GLU A 227 -7.01 1.83 -20.26
C GLU A 227 -8.06 1.08 -19.44
N MET A 228 -9.02 1.80 -18.83
CA MET A 228 -10.13 1.19 -18.11
C MET A 228 -11.37 1.00 -18.98
N THR A 229 -11.43 1.64 -20.17
CA THR A 229 -12.60 1.55 -21.06
C THR A 229 -12.46 0.43 -22.08
N THR A 230 -11.24 0.16 -22.57
CA THR A 230 -10.96 -0.82 -23.61
C THR A 230 -9.56 -1.44 -23.41
N LEU A 231 -9.45 -2.72 -23.62
CA LEU A 231 -8.13 -3.37 -23.64
C LEU A 231 -7.41 -3.00 -24.96
N THR A 232 -6.31 -2.27 -24.84
CA THR A 232 -5.51 -1.80 -25.98
C THR A 232 -4.29 -2.70 -26.25
N GLY A 233 -4.40 -4.02 -26.09
CA GLY A 233 -3.30 -4.94 -26.35
C GLY A 233 -3.66 -6.39 -26.12
N ASN A 234 -2.86 -7.28 -26.68
CA ASN A 234 -2.91 -8.68 -26.36
C ASN A 234 -2.21 -8.87 -24.98
N TYR A 235 -2.97 -8.70 -23.93
CA TYR A 235 -2.47 -9.02 -22.60
C TYR A 235 -2.65 -10.53 -22.38
N ASP A 236 -1.61 -11.30 -22.65
CA ASP A 236 -1.48 -12.63 -22.10
C ASP A 236 -1.50 -12.51 -20.56
N ASP A 237 -1.65 -13.60 -19.85
CA ASP A 237 -1.65 -13.67 -18.38
C ASP A 237 -0.34 -13.14 -17.76
N SER A 238 0.22 -12.08 -18.35
CA SER A 238 1.50 -11.52 -17.95
C SER A 238 1.32 -10.49 -16.84
N TYR A 239 2.38 -10.33 -16.07
CA TYR A 239 2.45 -9.35 -14.98
C TYR A 239 3.17 -8.09 -15.44
N MET A 240 3.01 -7.00 -14.69
CA MET A 240 3.80 -5.78 -14.87
C MET A 240 5.20 -6.06 -14.35
N GLU A 241 6.08 -6.48 -15.25
CA GLU A 241 7.44 -6.88 -14.95
C GLU A 241 8.45 -5.91 -15.56
N TYR A 242 9.61 -5.84 -14.94
CA TYR A 242 10.72 -5.00 -15.40
C TYR A 242 12.01 -5.76 -15.23
N TYR A 243 12.90 -5.62 -16.20
CA TYR A 243 14.19 -6.28 -16.17
C TYR A 243 15.21 -5.37 -15.49
N VAL A 244 15.67 -5.80 -14.33
CA VAL A 244 16.77 -5.16 -13.61
C VAL A 244 18.03 -5.92 -13.98
N TYR A 245 18.57 -5.68 -15.15
CA TYR A 245 19.80 -6.30 -15.70
C TYR A 245 19.89 -7.84 -15.67
N TYR A 246 20.37 -8.37 -16.75
CA TYR A 246 20.87 -9.74 -17.11
C TYR A 246 20.13 -10.99 -16.59
N ALA A 247 19.32 -10.95 -15.58
CA ALA A 247 18.54 -12.13 -15.16
C ALA A 247 17.52 -11.87 -14.05
N ALA A 248 17.52 -10.68 -13.45
CA ALA A 248 16.58 -10.36 -12.37
C ALA A 248 15.35 -9.65 -12.93
N VAL A 249 14.20 -10.29 -12.84
CA VAL A 249 12.91 -9.67 -13.12
C VAL A 249 12.37 -9.06 -11.83
N TYR A 250 12.10 -7.77 -11.87
CA TYR A 250 11.49 -7.07 -10.74
C TYR A 250 10.00 -6.90 -11.01
N TYR A 251 9.18 -7.21 -10.03
CA TYR A 251 7.73 -7.01 -10.09
C TYR A 251 7.35 -5.89 -9.11
N ASN A 252 6.58 -4.95 -9.61
CA ASN A 252 5.95 -3.98 -8.71
C ASN A 252 4.88 -4.68 -7.86
N SER A 253 4.85 -4.36 -6.58
CA SER A 253 3.81 -4.81 -5.66
C SER A 253 2.93 -3.64 -5.23
N MET A 254 1.74 -3.94 -4.73
CA MET A 254 0.85 -2.95 -4.13
C MET A 254 -0.07 -3.64 -3.12
N GLU A 255 -0.61 -2.85 -2.20
CA GLU A 255 -1.68 -3.30 -1.31
C GLU A 255 -2.99 -2.66 -1.73
N MET A 256 -4.09 -3.40 -1.60
CA MET A 256 -5.42 -2.88 -1.91
C MET A 256 -6.47 -3.73 -1.19
N VAL A 257 -7.57 -3.11 -0.78
CA VAL A 257 -8.70 -3.87 -0.22
C VAL A 257 -9.40 -4.59 -1.38
N ASN A 258 -9.32 -5.90 -1.38
CA ASN A 258 -9.98 -6.75 -2.37
C ASN A 258 -10.87 -7.76 -1.64
N LYS A 259 -12.14 -7.81 -2.04
CA LYS A 259 -13.14 -8.71 -1.44
C LYS A 259 -13.24 -8.53 0.09
N GLY A 260 -13.13 -7.29 0.55
CA GLY A 260 -13.23 -6.93 1.97
C GLY A 260 -11.97 -7.19 2.79
N VAL A 261 -10.89 -7.69 2.19
CA VAL A 261 -9.63 -8.02 2.88
C VAL A 261 -8.49 -7.22 2.28
N ASN A 262 -7.60 -6.68 3.14
CA ASN A 262 -6.38 -6.03 2.67
C ASN A 262 -5.48 -7.10 2.05
N THR A 263 -5.21 -6.98 0.78
CA THR A 263 -4.49 -7.98 -0.02
C THR A 263 -3.23 -7.36 -0.59
N GLU A 264 -2.10 -7.99 -0.35
CA GLU A 264 -0.85 -7.63 -1.01
C GLU A 264 -0.77 -8.35 -2.36
N PHE A 265 -0.66 -7.56 -3.40
CA PHE A 265 -0.42 -8.04 -4.76
C PHE A 265 1.08 -8.02 -5.00
N GLU A 266 1.77 -9.13 -4.74
CA GLU A 266 3.22 -9.28 -4.97
C GLU A 266 3.58 -9.04 -6.44
N ARG A 267 2.63 -9.28 -7.34
CA ARG A 267 2.75 -9.07 -8.78
C ARG A 267 1.44 -8.53 -9.30
N ILE A 268 1.49 -7.46 -10.06
CA ILE A 268 0.30 -6.80 -10.60
C ILE A 268 0.08 -7.29 -12.04
N ARG A 269 -1.08 -7.89 -12.30
CA ARG A 269 -1.43 -8.39 -13.64
C ARG A 269 -1.59 -7.21 -14.61
N GLN A 270 -1.18 -7.42 -15.85
CA GLN A 270 -1.28 -6.40 -16.92
C GLN A 270 -2.73 -6.00 -17.23
N ASP A 271 -3.68 -6.91 -17.05
CA ASP A 271 -5.10 -6.67 -17.32
C ASP A 271 -5.85 -6.12 -16.11
N PHE A 272 -5.30 -6.13 -14.90
CA PHE A 272 -6.00 -5.71 -13.67
C PHE A 272 -6.34 -4.21 -13.70
N ARG A 273 -7.61 -3.88 -13.39
CA ARG A 273 -8.12 -2.50 -13.32
C ARG A 273 -8.89 -2.31 -12.03
N ALA A 274 -8.56 -1.27 -11.26
CA ALA A 274 -9.17 -1.08 -9.95
C ALA A 274 -9.33 0.39 -9.59
N ILE A 275 -10.44 0.71 -8.94
CA ILE A 275 -10.73 2.02 -8.34
C ILE A 275 -11.12 1.78 -6.88
N ASP A 276 -10.36 2.38 -5.95
CA ASP A 276 -10.75 2.44 -4.55
C ASP A 276 -10.77 3.91 -4.09
N PHE A 277 -11.96 4.43 -3.83
CA PHE A 277 -12.19 5.77 -3.28
C PHE A 277 -12.83 5.71 -1.90
N SER A 278 -12.77 4.55 -1.24
CA SER A 278 -13.45 4.31 0.02
C SER A 278 -12.91 5.16 1.16
N ARG A 279 -13.73 5.31 2.20
CA ARG A 279 -13.36 6.02 3.45
C ARG A 279 -12.80 7.42 3.15
N ASN A 280 -13.68 8.25 2.57
CA ASN A 280 -13.42 9.64 2.24
C ASN A 280 -14.68 10.48 2.56
N ASN A 281 -14.72 11.72 2.09
CA ASN A 281 -15.86 12.61 2.26
C ASN A 281 -16.52 12.96 0.91
N PHE A 282 -16.43 12.05 -0.08
CA PHE A 282 -17.07 12.27 -1.39
C PHE A 282 -18.60 12.30 -1.23
N CYS A 283 -19.26 13.12 -2.05
CA CYS A 283 -20.71 13.35 -1.95
C CYS A 283 -21.35 13.44 -3.34
N GLY A 284 -22.66 13.70 -3.33
CA GLY A 284 -23.43 13.76 -4.58
C GLY A 284 -23.70 12.39 -5.16
N SER A 285 -23.99 12.31 -6.44
CA SER A 285 -24.28 11.04 -7.11
C SER A 285 -23.02 10.38 -7.69
N ILE A 286 -23.00 9.06 -7.70
CA ILE A 286 -22.02 8.31 -8.50
C ILE A 286 -22.42 8.55 -9.98
N PRO A 287 -21.53 9.10 -10.82
CA PRO A 287 -21.92 9.47 -12.17
C PRO A 287 -22.12 8.27 -13.11
N GLU A 288 -23.11 8.36 -14.01
CA GLU A 288 -23.40 7.30 -15.00
C GLU A 288 -22.20 6.99 -15.91
N SER A 289 -21.27 7.95 -16.09
CA SER A 289 -20.07 7.73 -16.91
C SER A 289 -19.15 6.66 -16.33
N ILE A 290 -19.31 6.26 -15.06
CA ILE A 290 -18.53 5.15 -14.46
C ILE A 290 -18.76 3.84 -15.26
N GLY A 291 -19.95 3.67 -15.84
CA GLY A 291 -20.27 2.51 -16.67
C GLY A 291 -19.53 2.44 -18.01
N LEU A 292 -18.68 3.43 -18.32
CA LEU A 292 -17.78 3.38 -19.48
C LEU A 292 -16.54 2.51 -19.21
N LEU A 293 -16.21 2.24 -17.94
CA LEU A 293 -14.99 1.55 -17.52
C LEU A 293 -15.15 0.03 -17.61
N LYS A 294 -15.39 -0.50 -18.81
CA LYS A 294 -15.78 -1.89 -19.04
C LYS A 294 -14.74 -2.94 -18.61
N GLU A 295 -13.49 -2.54 -18.50
CA GLU A 295 -12.40 -3.42 -18.08
C GLU A 295 -12.15 -3.39 -16.57
N LEU A 296 -12.99 -2.69 -15.80
CA LEU A 296 -12.83 -2.56 -14.35
C LEU A 296 -13.12 -3.89 -13.64
N HIS A 297 -12.21 -4.33 -12.76
CA HIS A 297 -12.33 -5.54 -11.95
C HIS A 297 -12.80 -5.23 -10.53
N LEU A 298 -12.40 -4.06 -9.99
CA LEU A 298 -12.72 -3.68 -8.62
C LEU A 298 -13.21 -2.24 -8.57
N LEU A 299 -14.36 -2.02 -7.94
CA LEU A 299 -14.91 -0.70 -7.64
C LEU A 299 -15.30 -0.65 -6.17
N ASN A 300 -14.61 0.18 -5.42
CA ASN A 300 -14.90 0.42 -4.02
C ASN A 300 -15.11 1.92 -3.80
N VAL A 301 -16.33 2.32 -3.42
CA VAL A 301 -16.64 3.70 -3.03
C VAL A 301 -17.30 3.74 -1.65
N SER A 302 -17.09 2.72 -0.83
CA SER A 302 -17.71 2.58 0.47
C SER A 302 -17.21 3.64 1.46
N GLY A 303 -17.97 3.84 2.54
CA GLY A 303 -17.56 4.79 3.59
C GLY A 303 -17.44 6.22 3.11
N ASN A 304 -18.46 6.72 2.39
CA ASN A 304 -18.52 8.07 1.86
C ASN A 304 -19.91 8.68 2.19
N THR A 305 -20.27 9.78 1.53
CA THR A 305 -21.60 10.38 1.69
C THR A 305 -22.34 10.47 0.34
N PHE A 306 -22.12 9.48 -0.53
CA PHE A 306 -22.82 9.43 -1.82
C PHE A 306 -24.32 9.30 -1.62
N THR A 307 -25.08 10.05 -2.41
CA THR A 307 -26.55 10.09 -2.38
C THR A 307 -27.12 9.64 -3.74
N SER A 308 -28.45 9.73 -3.86
CA SER A 308 -29.16 9.39 -5.11
C SER A 308 -29.15 7.88 -5.40
N ASN A 309 -29.57 7.52 -6.61
CA ASN A 309 -29.68 6.11 -6.99
C ASN A 309 -28.33 5.52 -7.42
N ILE A 310 -28.18 4.23 -7.26
CA ILE A 310 -27.06 3.47 -7.85
C ILE A 310 -27.17 3.60 -9.40
N PRO A 311 -26.09 3.99 -10.10
CA PRO A 311 -26.14 4.17 -11.56
C PRO A 311 -26.56 2.90 -12.31
N GLN A 312 -27.51 3.03 -13.22
CA GLN A 312 -27.94 1.92 -14.07
C GLN A 312 -26.81 1.42 -14.98
N SER A 313 -25.86 2.29 -15.31
CA SER A 313 -24.72 1.98 -16.18
C SER A 313 -23.72 0.99 -15.55
N LEU A 314 -23.77 0.75 -14.23
CA LEU A 314 -22.89 -0.24 -13.59
C LEU A 314 -23.04 -1.64 -14.21
N LYS A 315 -24.20 -1.95 -14.80
CA LYS A 315 -24.43 -3.21 -15.54
C LYS A 315 -23.47 -3.39 -16.74
N ASN A 316 -22.83 -2.33 -17.19
CA ASN A 316 -21.89 -2.36 -18.33
C ASN A 316 -20.48 -2.81 -17.92
N LEU A 317 -20.20 -2.89 -16.61
CA LEU A 317 -18.88 -3.27 -16.08
C LEU A 317 -18.74 -4.81 -16.11
N THR A 318 -18.68 -5.37 -17.31
CA THR A 318 -18.77 -6.82 -17.51
C THR A 318 -17.62 -7.63 -16.93
N LYS A 319 -16.50 -6.97 -16.60
CA LYS A 319 -15.33 -7.61 -15.97
C LYS A 319 -15.32 -7.47 -14.43
N LEU A 320 -16.31 -6.77 -13.87
CA LEU A 320 -16.32 -6.43 -12.45
C LEU A 320 -16.43 -7.70 -11.59
N GLU A 321 -15.50 -7.85 -10.65
CA GLU A 321 -15.43 -8.96 -9.69
C GLU A 321 -15.83 -8.53 -8.28
N THR A 322 -15.51 -7.27 -7.93
CA THR A 322 -15.78 -6.72 -6.59
C THR A 322 -16.47 -5.37 -6.72
N LEU A 323 -17.60 -5.21 -6.00
CA LEU A 323 -18.36 -3.96 -5.92
C LEU A 323 -18.71 -3.67 -4.47
N ASP A 324 -18.12 -2.61 -3.91
CA ASP A 324 -18.43 -2.16 -2.56
C ASP A 324 -19.01 -0.74 -2.59
N LEU A 325 -20.31 -0.62 -2.28
CA LEU A 325 -21.03 0.64 -2.18
C LEU A 325 -21.52 0.91 -0.73
N SER A 326 -21.06 0.12 0.23
CA SER A 326 -21.54 0.14 1.60
C SER A 326 -21.22 1.47 2.31
N TRP A 327 -21.93 1.71 3.42
CA TRP A 327 -21.68 2.90 4.26
C TRP A 327 -21.75 4.19 3.45
N ASN A 328 -22.94 4.43 2.84
CA ASN A 328 -23.24 5.63 2.05
C ASN A 328 -24.69 6.09 2.36
N GLN A 329 -25.19 7.03 1.56
CA GLN A 329 -26.59 7.50 1.66
C GLN A 329 -27.34 7.20 0.35
N LEU A 330 -26.95 6.13 -0.35
CA LEU A 330 -27.57 5.73 -1.62
C LEU A 330 -29.02 5.32 -1.40
N SER A 331 -29.86 5.63 -2.37
CA SER A 331 -31.32 5.41 -2.30
C SER A 331 -31.83 4.71 -3.56
N GLY A 332 -33.14 4.49 -3.60
CA GLY A 332 -33.76 3.80 -4.73
C GLY A 332 -33.47 2.30 -4.70
N GLN A 333 -33.61 1.65 -5.84
CA GLN A 333 -33.46 0.19 -5.97
C GLN A 333 -32.05 -0.20 -6.39
N ILE A 334 -31.63 -1.40 -6.00
CA ILE A 334 -30.43 -2.03 -6.59
C ILE A 334 -30.76 -2.30 -8.06
N PRO A 335 -29.93 -1.82 -9.00
CA PRO A 335 -30.24 -2.02 -10.43
C PRO A 335 -30.33 -3.51 -10.80
N GLY A 336 -31.43 -3.93 -11.35
CA GLY A 336 -31.64 -5.32 -11.77
C GLY A 336 -30.60 -5.80 -12.78
N GLY A 337 -30.03 -4.88 -13.57
CA GLY A 337 -29.00 -5.20 -14.54
C GLY A 337 -27.69 -5.74 -13.93
N LEU A 338 -27.44 -5.49 -12.63
CA LEU A 338 -26.26 -6.05 -11.96
C LEU A 338 -26.35 -7.59 -11.88
N ALA A 339 -27.54 -8.16 -11.95
CA ALA A 339 -27.74 -9.62 -11.96
C ALA A 339 -27.12 -10.30 -13.20
N SER A 340 -26.80 -9.54 -14.26
CA SER A 340 -26.17 -10.08 -15.47
C SER A 340 -24.64 -10.10 -15.44
N LEU A 341 -24.02 -9.54 -14.37
CA LEU A 341 -22.55 -9.48 -14.23
C LEU A 341 -22.01 -10.84 -13.73
N SER A 342 -21.60 -11.69 -14.66
CA SER A 342 -21.21 -13.09 -14.36
C SER A 342 -19.93 -13.22 -13.55
N PHE A 343 -19.03 -12.23 -13.58
CA PHE A 343 -17.79 -12.25 -12.82
C PHE A 343 -17.92 -11.64 -11.42
N LEU A 344 -19.04 -10.95 -11.13
CA LEU A 344 -19.26 -10.25 -9.86
C LEU A 344 -19.41 -11.26 -8.71
N SER A 345 -18.31 -11.49 -8.00
CA SER A 345 -18.23 -12.52 -6.97
C SER A 345 -18.41 -11.96 -5.55
N THR A 346 -18.12 -10.68 -5.36
CA THR A 346 -18.22 -10.02 -4.06
C THR A 346 -18.93 -8.69 -4.22
N MET A 347 -19.96 -8.45 -3.40
CA MET A 347 -20.66 -7.18 -3.41
C MET A 347 -21.11 -6.80 -2.00
N ASP A 348 -21.11 -5.50 -1.73
CA ASP A 348 -21.61 -4.96 -0.46
C ASP A 348 -22.42 -3.69 -0.72
N PHE A 349 -23.70 -3.73 -0.31
CA PHE A 349 -24.66 -2.62 -0.39
C PHE A 349 -25.11 -2.16 1.01
N SER A 350 -24.56 -2.74 2.06
CA SER A 350 -25.02 -2.51 3.43
C SER A 350 -24.92 -1.05 3.86
N HIS A 351 -25.63 -0.68 4.91
CA HIS A 351 -25.57 0.67 5.51
C HIS A 351 -25.85 1.77 4.48
N ASN A 352 -27.04 1.73 3.86
CA ASN A 352 -27.51 2.70 2.87
C ASN A 352 -29.02 2.99 3.11
N ASN A 353 -29.67 3.70 2.21
CA ASN A 353 -31.12 3.95 2.23
C ASN A 353 -31.81 3.29 1.04
N LEU A 354 -31.35 2.10 0.65
CA LEU A 354 -31.86 1.35 -0.51
C LEU A 354 -33.24 0.75 -0.20
N GLN A 355 -34.02 0.50 -1.27
CA GLN A 355 -35.38 -0.01 -1.15
C GLN A 355 -35.71 -0.99 -2.29
N GLY A 356 -36.80 -1.72 -2.15
CA GLY A 356 -37.28 -2.62 -3.20
C GLY A 356 -36.65 -4.01 -3.10
N PRO A 357 -36.85 -4.85 -4.13
CA PRO A 357 -36.37 -6.23 -4.10
C PRO A 357 -34.89 -6.34 -4.40
N ILE A 358 -34.24 -7.32 -3.79
CA ILE A 358 -32.89 -7.73 -4.16
C ILE A 358 -32.98 -8.44 -5.52
N PRO A 359 -32.09 -8.09 -6.49
CA PRO A 359 -32.07 -8.78 -7.77
C PRO A 359 -31.79 -10.28 -7.63
N ARG A 360 -32.44 -11.09 -8.46
CA ARG A 360 -32.29 -12.54 -8.42
C ARG A 360 -31.22 -13.00 -9.42
N SER A 361 -30.12 -13.53 -8.92
CA SER A 361 -29.10 -14.25 -9.70
C SER A 361 -28.26 -15.08 -8.75
N THR A 362 -27.47 -15.99 -9.30
CA THR A 362 -26.53 -16.80 -8.51
C THR A 362 -25.55 -15.94 -7.74
N GLN A 363 -25.07 -14.84 -8.36
CA GLN A 363 -24.15 -13.90 -7.74
C GLN A 363 -24.74 -13.23 -6.50
N PHE A 364 -26.01 -12.81 -6.55
CA PHE A 364 -26.68 -12.20 -5.42
C PHE A 364 -26.98 -13.23 -4.32
N GLN A 365 -27.39 -14.44 -4.72
CA GLN A 365 -27.72 -15.51 -3.76
C GLN A 365 -26.50 -16.08 -3.03
N SER A 366 -25.29 -15.90 -3.60
CA SER A 366 -24.04 -16.39 -2.98
C SER A 366 -23.44 -15.39 -1.98
N GLN A 367 -24.05 -14.19 -1.84
CA GLN A 367 -23.53 -13.19 -0.90
C GLN A 367 -23.97 -13.48 0.52
N ASN A 368 -23.21 -12.97 1.48
CA ASN A 368 -23.58 -13.00 2.88
C ASN A 368 -24.76 -12.05 3.15
N CYS A 369 -25.60 -12.40 4.11
CA CYS A 369 -26.70 -11.54 4.55
C CYS A 369 -26.22 -10.13 4.92
N SER A 370 -25.06 -10.03 5.58
CA SER A 370 -24.45 -8.76 5.99
C SER A 370 -24.27 -7.76 4.84
N SER A 371 -24.08 -8.23 3.62
CA SER A 371 -23.87 -7.36 2.45
C SER A 371 -25.09 -6.50 2.09
N PHE A 372 -26.24 -6.76 2.68
CA PHE A 372 -27.49 -6.03 2.41
C PHE A 372 -28.10 -5.39 3.66
N MET A 373 -27.52 -5.62 4.82
CA MET A 373 -28.08 -5.15 6.10
C MET A 373 -28.09 -3.62 6.19
N ASP A 374 -28.88 -3.10 7.12
CA ASP A 374 -29.06 -1.68 7.37
C ASP A 374 -29.53 -0.89 6.14
N ASN A 375 -30.48 -1.52 5.41
CA ASN A 375 -31.28 -0.92 4.35
C ASN A 375 -32.76 -1.27 4.65
N HIS A 376 -33.40 -0.46 5.46
CA HIS A 376 -34.71 -0.78 6.07
C HIS A 376 -35.84 -1.07 5.09
N LYS A 377 -35.69 -0.68 3.83
CA LYS A 377 -36.72 -0.83 2.79
C LYS A 377 -36.37 -1.88 1.73
N LEU A 378 -35.25 -2.60 1.89
CA LEU A 378 -34.92 -3.76 1.03
C LEU A 378 -35.72 -4.97 1.50
N TYR A 379 -36.14 -5.81 0.55
CA TYR A 379 -36.81 -7.09 0.85
C TYR A 379 -36.33 -8.18 -0.13
N GLY A 380 -36.68 -9.43 0.19
CA GLY A 380 -36.20 -10.61 -0.55
C GLY A 380 -34.93 -11.18 0.06
N LEU A 381 -34.66 -10.86 1.33
CA LEU A 381 -33.49 -11.34 2.07
C LEU A 381 -33.69 -12.77 2.60
N GLU A 382 -34.95 -13.27 2.63
CA GLU A 382 -35.27 -14.55 3.23
C GLU A 382 -34.58 -15.75 2.57
N GLU A 383 -34.23 -15.61 1.29
CA GLU A 383 -33.51 -16.66 0.55
C GLU A 383 -32.00 -16.64 0.83
N ILE A 384 -31.47 -15.45 1.11
CA ILE A 384 -30.01 -15.22 1.32
C ILE A 384 -29.64 -15.45 2.80
N CYS A 385 -30.56 -15.08 3.72
CA CYS A 385 -30.30 -15.13 5.16
C CYS A 385 -30.73 -16.43 5.83
N ARG A 386 -31.08 -17.47 5.08
CA ARG A 386 -31.73 -18.69 5.63
C ARG A 386 -30.79 -19.66 6.35
N GLU A 387 -29.48 -19.60 6.23
CA GLU A 387 -28.65 -20.73 6.68
C GLU A 387 -27.60 -20.43 7.75
N THR A 388 -27.40 -19.17 8.12
CA THR A 388 -26.25 -18.85 8.99
C THR A 388 -26.58 -18.20 10.34
N ASP A 389 -27.82 -17.74 10.54
CA ASP A 389 -28.11 -16.92 11.72
C ASP A 389 -29.16 -17.51 12.64
N HIS A 390 -29.02 -18.78 13.04
CA HIS A 390 -29.69 -19.31 14.24
C HIS A 390 -28.83 -19.14 15.52
N ALA A 391 -27.77 -18.34 15.46
CA ALA A 391 -27.22 -17.74 16.67
C ALA A 391 -28.13 -16.54 17.02
N PRO A 392 -28.71 -16.46 18.20
CA PRO A 392 -29.51 -15.29 18.57
C PRO A 392 -28.59 -14.06 18.45
N ASN A 393 -29.07 -13.05 17.73
CA ASN A 393 -28.41 -11.76 17.67
C ASN A 393 -28.03 -11.34 19.09
N PRO A 394 -26.76 -11.18 19.42
CA PRO A 394 -26.44 -10.65 20.73
C PRO A 394 -27.08 -9.27 20.85
N THR A 395 -27.83 -9.07 21.92
CA THR A 395 -28.35 -7.75 22.26
C THR A 395 -27.19 -6.76 22.26
N PRO A 396 -27.43 -5.46 22.05
CA PRO A 396 -26.33 -4.46 22.11
C PRO A 396 -25.45 -4.59 23.36
N GLN A 397 -26.06 -5.02 24.49
CA GLN A 397 -25.31 -5.30 25.72
C GLN A 397 -24.34 -6.49 25.57
N ALA A 398 -24.70 -7.53 24.81
CA ALA A 398 -23.84 -8.69 24.61
C ALA A 398 -22.62 -8.35 23.72
N TYR A 399 -22.75 -7.36 22.82
CA TYR A 399 -21.65 -6.88 21.99
C TYR A 399 -20.64 -6.09 22.80
N GLU A 400 -21.12 -5.24 23.72
CA GLU A 400 -20.26 -4.50 24.65
C GLU A 400 -19.50 -5.47 25.59
N ASP A 401 -20.21 -6.48 26.12
CA ASP A 401 -19.64 -7.48 27.02
C ASP A 401 -18.56 -8.36 26.32
N LEU A 402 -18.74 -8.67 25.03
CA LEU A 402 -17.73 -9.43 24.26
C LEU A 402 -16.49 -8.59 23.96
N PHE A 403 -16.69 -7.32 23.60
CA PHE A 403 -15.57 -6.38 23.36
C PHE A 403 -14.80 -6.10 24.64
N GLU A 404 -15.51 -5.86 25.76
CA GLU A 404 -14.88 -5.68 27.07
C GLU A 404 -14.13 -6.95 27.53
N ARG A 405 -14.65 -8.12 27.17
CA ARG A 405 -14.02 -9.39 27.56
C ARG A 405 -12.73 -9.66 26.80
N GLU A 406 -12.70 -9.36 25.49
CA GLU A 406 -11.49 -9.49 24.68
C GLU A 406 -10.43 -8.45 25.10
N GLU A 407 -10.83 -7.19 25.36
CA GLU A 407 -9.91 -6.17 25.86
C GLU A 407 -9.29 -6.56 27.20
N ARG A 408 -10.10 -7.13 28.11
CA ARG A 408 -9.59 -7.57 29.43
C ARG A 408 -8.63 -8.73 29.30
N VAL A 409 -8.89 -9.70 28.44
CA VAL A 409 -7.99 -10.86 28.23
C VAL A 409 -6.68 -10.41 27.58
N ILE A 410 -6.74 -9.53 26.60
CA ILE A 410 -5.55 -8.98 25.95
C ILE A 410 -4.72 -8.15 26.95
N ASN A 411 -5.36 -7.33 27.77
CA ASN A 411 -4.69 -6.55 28.80
C ASN A 411 -4.01 -7.44 29.87
N TRP A 412 -4.65 -8.53 30.26
CA TRP A 412 -4.08 -9.48 31.22
C TRP A 412 -2.85 -10.21 30.65
N ILE A 413 -2.90 -10.59 29.39
CA ILE A 413 -1.78 -11.24 28.68
C ILE A 413 -0.63 -10.23 28.52
N ALA A 414 -0.94 -9.00 28.09
CA ALA A 414 0.04 -7.94 27.96
C ALA A 414 0.71 -7.62 29.32
N ALA A 415 -0.06 -7.56 30.39
CA ALA A 415 0.45 -7.34 31.73
C ALA A 415 1.35 -8.51 32.19
N ALA A 416 0.94 -9.76 31.94
CA ALA A 416 1.73 -10.94 32.30
C ALA A 416 3.06 -10.99 31.53
N ILE A 417 3.05 -10.60 30.25
CA ILE A 417 4.26 -10.54 29.41
C ILE A 417 5.16 -9.38 29.88
N ALA A 418 4.59 -8.23 30.24
CA ALA A 418 5.35 -7.04 30.63
C ALA A 418 5.97 -7.18 32.03
N TYR A 419 5.23 -7.75 32.99
CA TYR A 419 5.64 -7.80 34.39
C TYR A 419 6.23 -9.15 34.80
N GLY A 420 5.86 -10.23 34.12
CA GLY A 420 6.32 -11.58 34.47
C GLY A 420 7.85 -11.71 34.56
N PRO A 421 8.59 -11.34 33.52
CA PRO A 421 10.06 -11.41 33.57
C PRO A 421 10.69 -10.53 34.66
N GLY A 422 10.11 -9.35 34.89
CA GLY A 422 10.61 -8.44 35.96
C GLY A 422 10.46 -9.02 37.34
N VAL A 423 9.31 -9.60 37.65
CA VAL A 423 9.04 -10.25 38.93
C VAL A 423 9.96 -11.47 39.09
N PHE A 424 10.11 -12.28 38.07
CA PHE A 424 10.99 -13.45 38.08
C PHE A 424 12.45 -13.05 38.32
N CYS A 425 12.96 -12.05 37.62
CA CYS A 425 14.30 -11.53 37.81
C CYS A 425 14.48 -10.95 39.20
N GLY A 426 13.48 -10.23 39.72
CA GLY A 426 13.51 -9.68 41.08
C GLY A 426 13.61 -10.77 42.15
N LEU A 427 12.85 -11.84 42.01
CA LEU A 427 12.87 -12.97 42.93
C LEU A 427 14.22 -13.69 42.86
N VAL A 428 14.76 -13.93 41.69
CA VAL A 428 16.07 -14.59 41.51
C VAL A 428 17.19 -13.74 42.09
N ILE A 429 17.22 -12.43 41.80
CA ILE A 429 18.21 -11.52 42.33
C ILE A 429 18.09 -11.44 43.89
N GLY A 430 16.85 -11.32 44.40
CA GLY A 430 16.58 -11.31 45.82
C GLY A 430 17.08 -12.57 46.51
N HIS A 431 16.83 -13.74 45.92
CA HIS A 431 17.28 -15.03 46.43
C HIS A 431 18.83 -15.11 46.47
N ILE A 432 19.49 -14.64 45.43
CA ILE A 432 20.94 -14.59 45.33
C ILE A 432 21.52 -13.69 46.46
N PHE A 433 20.94 -12.51 46.65
CA PHE A 433 21.38 -11.57 47.69
C PHE A 433 21.20 -12.15 49.10
N VAL A 434 20.04 -12.77 49.36
CA VAL A 434 19.79 -13.41 50.68
C VAL A 434 20.73 -14.58 50.87
N SER A 435 20.97 -15.41 49.91
CA SER A 435 21.89 -16.54 49.95
C SER A 435 23.32 -16.10 50.18
N GLN A 436 23.79 -15.04 49.51
CA GLN A 436 25.14 -14.48 49.72
C GLN A 436 25.27 -13.87 51.11
N LYS A 437 24.24 -13.18 51.59
CA LYS A 437 24.26 -12.60 52.94
C LYS A 437 24.31 -13.70 54.03
N HIS A 438 23.60 -14.80 53.81
CA HIS A 438 23.64 -15.97 54.71
C HIS A 438 25.02 -16.60 54.73
N LYS A 439 25.69 -16.75 53.58
CA LYS A 439 27.03 -17.31 53.46
C LYS A 439 28.06 -16.41 54.15
N TRP A 440 27.92 -15.08 54.00
CA TRP A 440 28.81 -14.10 54.64
C TRP A 440 28.64 -14.10 56.16
N LEU A 441 27.44 -14.30 56.69
CA LEU A 441 27.14 -14.38 58.11
C LEU A 441 27.70 -15.71 58.77
N THR A 442 27.61 -16.82 58.01
CA THR A 442 28.14 -18.10 58.48
C THR A 442 29.68 -18.11 58.50
N GLU A 443 30.35 -17.42 57.60
CA GLU A 443 31.81 -17.30 57.56
C GLU A 443 32.35 -16.41 58.68
N ARG A 444 31.52 -15.44 59.16
CA ARG A 444 31.97 -14.57 60.31
C ARG A 444 31.80 -15.19 61.70
N HIS A 445 31.08 -16.30 61.83
CA HIS A 445 30.92 -17.01 63.10
C HIS A 445 31.94 -18.13 63.27
N LEU A 446 32.86 -18.28 62.32
CA LEU A 446 33.95 -19.31 62.41
C LEU A 446 35.33 -18.69 62.50
N LEU A 447 35.40 -17.42 62.97
CA LEU A 447 36.66 -16.77 63.37
C LEU A 447 36.53 -16.41 64.90
#